data_c5677fed39de123029757475e00fc301
#
_entry.id   c5677fed39de123029757475e00fc301
#
_cell.length_a   1.000
_cell.length_b   1.000
_cell.length_c   1.000
_cell.angle_alpha   90.00
_cell.angle_beta   90.00
_cell.angle_gamma   90.00
#
_symmetry.space_group_name_H-M   'P 1'
#
loop_
_entity.id
_entity.type
_entity.pdbx_description
1 polymer ?
#
loop_
_entity_poly.entity_id
_entity_poly.type
_entity_poly.pdbx_seq_one_letter_code
_entity_poly.pdbx_strand_id
1 'polypeptide(L)'
;VTSRKRQHRSMRHNMKLLITGMAGFIGHAVAKRLSTQSSYDIVGVDNLSDYYDVSLKKARLDDLAASGNIRFERLDLADREAVAALFETEGFDSVIHLAAQPGVRYSLENPHAYADANLVGHLNVLEGCRHGRVEHLVYASSSSVYGANDKTPFATSDNVDHPISLYAATKKANELMAHTYSHLYDLPTTGLRFFTVYGPWGRPDMAMFKFTQAVLEGRPIQVYNHGEMYRDFTYIDDIVEGIVRILEIVPQRDGQTLPSSPEASDAPYRLYN
;
A
#
# COMPACT_ATOMS: atom_id res chain seq x y z
N VAL A 1 13.67 -5.75 30.34
CA VAL A 1 12.35 -6.37 30.59
C VAL A 1 11.73 -6.92 29.30
N THR A 2 12.35 -6.73 28.15
CA THR A 2 11.80 -7.05 26.80
C THR A 2 12.14 -8.44 26.27
N SER A 3 12.97 -9.22 26.97
CA SER A 3 13.44 -10.56 26.48
C SER A 3 12.51 -11.74 26.81
N ARG A 4 11.48 -11.58 27.64
CA ARG A 4 10.64 -12.69 28.12
C ARG A 4 9.37 -12.98 27.30
N LYS A 5 8.99 -12.12 26.34
CA LYS A 5 7.74 -12.30 25.56
C LYS A 5 7.87 -13.13 24.28
N ARG A 6 9.10 -13.39 23.80
CA ARG A 6 9.32 -14.22 22.59
C ARG A 6 9.24 -15.74 22.81
N GLN A 7 9.19 -16.21 24.05
CA GLN A 7 9.24 -17.67 24.36
C GLN A 7 7.90 -18.36 24.58
N HIS A 8 6.75 -17.66 24.45
CA HIS A 8 5.44 -18.27 24.71
C HIS A 8 4.50 -18.38 23.48
N ARG A 9 5.01 -18.27 22.25
CA ARG A 9 4.20 -18.46 21.03
C ARG A 9 4.26 -19.92 20.54
N SER A 10 4.06 -20.88 21.44
CA SER A 10 4.09 -22.35 21.18
C SER A 10 2.70 -22.97 21.01
N MET A 11 1.69 -22.24 20.56
CA MET A 11 0.52 -22.80 19.89
C MET A 11 0.32 -21.99 18.61
N ARG A 12 0.39 -22.64 17.45
CA ARG A 12 0.28 -22.02 16.13
C ARG A 12 -1.09 -21.32 16.00
N HIS A 13 -1.21 -20.09 16.47
CA HIS A 13 -2.24 -19.19 16.01
C HIS A 13 -1.79 -18.66 14.63
N ASN A 14 -2.68 -18.76 13.64
CA ASN A 14 -2.46 -18.15 12.35
C ASN A 14 -2.25 -16.64 12.56
N MET A 15 -1.31 -16.05 11.82
CA MET A 15 -1.10 -14.60 11.83
C MET A 15 -2.35 -13.91 11.28
N LYS A 16 -2.97 -13.03 12.06
CA LYS A 16 -4.13 -12.27 11.62
C LYS A 16 -3.70 -11.04 10.86
N LEU A 17 -4.02 -10.99 9.59
CA LEU A 17 -3.53 -10.02 8.64
C LEU A 17 -4.66 -9.16 8.08
N LEU A 18 -4.54 -7.83 8.17
CA LEU A 18 -5.40 -6.90 7.44
C LEU A 18 -4.76 -6.56 6.08
N ILE A 19 -5.53 -6.68 5.00
CA ILE A 19 -5.15 -6.16 3.68
C ILE A 19 -6.17 -5.09 3.28
N THR A 20 -5.78 -3.82 3.27
CA THR A 20 -6.64 -2.76 2.77
C THR A 20 -6.45 -2.58 1.26
N GLY A 21 -7.52 -2.21 0.56
CA GLY A 21 -7.50 -2.14 -0.90
C GLY A 21 -7.50 -3.52 -1.56
N MET A 22 -8.09 -4.54 -0.91
CA MET A 22 -8.04 -5.93 -1.37
C MET A 22 -8.74 -6.15 -2.72
N ALA A 23 -9.76 -5.36 -3.07
CA ALA A 23 -10.39 -5.40 -4.39
C ALA A 23 -9.59 -4.65 -5.48
N GLY A 24 -8.48 -3.99 -5.10
CA GLY A 24 -7.53 -3.35 -6.02
C GLY A 24 -6.61 -4.36 -6.70
N PHE A 25 -5.82 -3.90 -7.68
CA PHE A 25 -4.90 -4.73 -8.46
C PHE A 25 -3.86 -5.45 -7.59
N ILE A 26 -3.06 -4.67 -6.85
CA ILE A 26 -1.98 -5.24 -6.02
C ILE A 26 -2.59 -5.97 -4.81
N GLY A 27 -3.63 -5.42 -4.19
CA GLY A 27 -4.29 -6.02 -3.02
C GLY A 27 -4.85 -7.41 -3.32
N HIS A 28 -5.52 -7.58 -4.47
CA HIS A 28 -5.99 -8.88 -4.94
C HIS A 28 -4.84 -9.89 -5.12
N ALA A 29 -3.76 -9.48 -5.82
CA ALA A 29 -2.65 -10.37 -6.10
C ALA A 29 -1.91 -10.81 -4.81
N VAL A 30 -1.72 -9.90 -3.86
CA VAL A 30 -1.14 -10.21 -2.53
C VAL A 30 -2.06 -11.15 -1.74
N ALA A 31 -3.37 -10.85 -1.67
CA ALA A 31 -4.33 -11.69 -0.99
C ALA A 31 -4.34 -13.12 -1.58
N LYS A 32 -4.37 -13.24 -2.90
CA LYS A 32 -4.31 -14.53 -3.61
C LYS A 32 -3.03 -15.31 -3.30
N ARG A 33 -1.88 -14.66 -3.29
CA ARG A 33 -0.59 -15.30 -2.97
C ARG A 33 -0.54 -15.79 -1.51
N LEU A 34 -1.03 -14.98 -0.57
CA LEU A 34 -1.02 -15.33 0.86
C LEU A 34 -2.10 -16.36 1.22
N SER A 35 -3.22 -16.40 0.50
CA SER A 35 -4.27 -17.39 0.73
C SER A 35 -3.84 -18.84 0.51
N THR A 36 -2.76 -19.06 -0.24
CA THR A 36 -2.18 -20.39 -0.41
C THR A 36 -1.42 -20.90 0.84
N GLN A 37 -1.24 -20.04 1.83
CA GLN A 37 -0.52 -20.34 3.07
C GLN A 37 -1.50 -20.41 4.24
N SER A 38 -1.60 -21.56 4.86
CA SER A 38 -2.49 -21.78 6.01
C SER A 38 -2.06 -21.06 7.30
N SER A 39 -0.91 -20.39 7.28
CA SER A 39 -0.38 -19.60 8.40
C SER A 39 -1.04 -18.23 8.57
N TYR A 40 -1.86 -17.80 7.62
CA TYR A 40 -2.54 -16.51 7.66
C TYR A 40 -4.06 -16.66 7.81
N ASP A 41 -4.65 -15.78 8.62
CA ASP A 41 -6.09 -15.48 8.66
C ASP A 41 -6.24 -14.05 8.12
N ILE A 42 -6.84 -13.91 6.94
CA ILE A 42 -6.81 -12.68 6.17
C ILE A 42 -8.16 -11.98 6.22
N VAL A 43 -8.17 -10.75 6.70
CA VAL A 43 -9.28 -9.83 6.57
C VAL A 43 -8.93 -8.78 5.53
N GLY A 44 -9.76 -8.65 4.51
CA GLY A 44 -9.58 -7.65 3.47
C GLY A 44 -10.66 -6.58 3.50
N VAL A 45 -10.29 -5.32 3.29
CA VAL A 45 -11.23 -4.21 3.18
C VAL A 45 -11.03 -3.42 1.90
N ASP A 46 -12.13 -2.91 1.33
CA ASP A 46 -12.17 -1.99 0.18
C ASP A 46 -13.50 -1.25 0.20
N ASN A 47 -13.54 0.02 -0.19
CA ASN A 47 -14.79 0.77 -0.29
C ASN A 47 -15.52 0.51 -1.61
N LEU A 48 -14.89 -0.19 -2.57
CA LEU A 48 -15.39 -0.44 -3.91
C LEU A 48 -15.70 0.86 -4.68
N SER A 49 -14.81 1.88 -4.56
CA SER A 49 -14.97 3.15 -5.26
C SER A 49 -15.17 2.95 -6.77
N ASP A 50 -15.95 3.83 -7.38
CA ASP A 50 -16.32 3.83 -8.80
C ASP A 50 -15.31 4.58 -9.68
N TYR A 51 -14.10 4.82 -9.20
CA TYR A 51 -13.01 5.45 -9.97
C TYR A 51 -12.75 4.74 -11.31
N TYR A 52 -12.96 3.44 -11.37
CA TYR A 52 -13.08 2.63 -12.58
C TYR A 52 -14.17 1.57 -12.38
N ASP A 53 -14.52 0.84 -13.43
CA ASP A 53 -15.61 -0.12 -13.42
C ASP A 53 -15.54 -1.07 -12.20
N VAL A 54 -16.54 -0.99 -11.33
CA VAL A 54 -16.65 -1.77 -10.10
C VAL A 54 -16.79 -3.27 -10.38
N SER A 55 -17.25 -3.65 -11.58
CA SER A 55 -17.36 -5.08 -11.97
C SER A 55 -16.00 -5.79 -11.91
N LEU A 56 -14.91 -5.09 -12.28
CA LEU A 56 -13.56 -5.62 -12.16
C LEU A 56 -13.14 -5.87 -10.70
N LYS A 57 -13.53 -4.98 -9.79
CA LYS A 57 -13.28 -5.16 -8.35
C LYS A 57 -14.05 -6.37 -7.81
N LYS A 58 -15.32 -6.52 -8.20
CA LYS A 58 -16.13 -7.67 -7.82
C LYS A 58 -15.55 -8.97 -8.36
N ALA A 59 -15.14 -9.01 -9.63
CA ALA A 59 -14.52 -10.19 -10.23
C ALA A 59 -13.23 -10.62 -9.52
N ARG A 60 -12.42 -9.66 -9.02
CA ARG A 60 -11.24 -9.97 -8.18
C ARG A 60 -11.64 -10.58 -6.84
N LEU A 61 -12.71 -10.08 -6.21
CA LEU A 61 -13.23 -10.67 -4.98
C LEU A 61 -13.81 -12.06 -5.20
N ASP A 62 -14.51 -12.29 -6.31
CA ASP A 62 -15.03 -13.61 -6.69
C ASP A 62 -13.89 -14.62 -6.92
N ASP A 63 -12.77 -14.19 -7.53
CA ASP A 63 -11.56 -15.02 -7.67
C ASP A 63 -10.92 -15.39 -6.32
N LEU A 64 -11.09 -14.56 -5.30
CA LEU A 64 -10.62 -14.84 -3.93
C LEU A 64 -11.60 -15.66 -3.10
N ALA A 65 -12.89 -15.69 -3.45
CA ALA A 65 -13.94 -16.29 -2.63
C ALA A 65 -13.76 -17.82 -2.38
N ALA A 66 -13.01 -18.50 -3.27
CA ALA A 66 -12.69 -19.92 -3.08
C ALA A 66 -11.64 -20.18 -1.98
N SER A 67 -11.01 -19.14 -1.45
CA SER A 67 -9.95 -19.23 -0.44
C SER A 67 -10.56 -19.19 0.96
N GLY A 68 -10.54 -20.32 1.69
CA GLY A 68 -11.20 -20.47 2.98
C GLY A 68 -10.63 -19.66 4.15
N ASN A 69 -9.47 -19.02 3.96
CA ASN A 69 -8.79 -18.19 4.96
C ASN A 69 -8.86 -16.68 4.67
N ILE A 70 -9.73 -16.25 3.76
CA ILE A 70 -9.98 -14.85 3.42
C ILE A 70 -11.42 -14.48 3.76
N ARG A 71 -11.58 -13.36 4.47
CA ARG A 71 -12.85 -12.67 4.67
C ARG A 71 -12.76 -11.25 4.10
N PHE A 72 -13.78 -10.84 3.37
CA PHE A 72 -13.88 -9.49 2.84
C PHE A 72 -14.95 -8.68 3.57
N GLU A 73 -14.66 -7.43 3.85
CA GLU A 73 -15.60 -6.45 4.39
C GLU A 73 -15.55 -5.16 3.56
N ARG A 74 -16.73 -4.67 3.17
CA ARG A 74 -16.82 -3.38 2.49
C ARG A 74 -16.72 -2.26 3.52
N LEU A 75 -15.63 -1.50 3.50
CA LEU A 75 -15.36 -0.43 4.45
C LEU A 75 -14.62 0.72 3.77
N ASP A 76 -15.01 1.97 4.10
CA ASP A 76 -14.27 3.16 3.71
C ASP A 76 -13.31 3.56 4.82
N LEU A 77 -12.02 3.67 4.51
CA LEU A 77 -11.00 4.03 5.49
C LEU A 77 -11.13 5.48 6.00
N ALA A 78 -11.86 6.34 5.30
CA ALA A 78 -12.17 7.68 5.79
C ALA A 78 -13.18 7.68 6.96
N ASP A 79 -13.92 6.57 7.14
CA ASP A 79 -14.80 6.37 8.29
C ASP A 79 -13.99 5.96 9.52
N ARG A 80 -13.67 6.95 10.36
CA ARG A 80 -12.86 6.76 11.57
C ARG A 80 -13.43 5.73 12.53
N GLU A 81 -14.74 5.78 12.76
CA GLU A 81 -15.40 4.93 13.75
C GLU A 81 -15.44 3.48 13.27
N ALA A 82 -15.75 3.25 12.00
CA ALA A 82 -15.74 1.93 11.40
C ALA A 82 -14.34 1.31 11.40
N VAL A 83 -13.29 2.09 11.07
CA VAL A 83 -11.91 1.60 11.13
C VAL A 83 -11.50 1.26 12.56
N ALA A 84 -11.81 2.11 13.53
CA ALA A 84 -11.49 1.85 14.94
C ALA A 84 -12.17 0.56 15.43
N ALA A 85 -13.46 0.38 15.14
CA ALA A 85 -14.21 -0.82 15.49
C ALA A 85 -13.64 -2.09 14.85
N LEU A 86 -13.21 -2.02 13.58
CA LEU A 86 -12.56 -3.13 12.90
C LEU A 86 -11.28 -3.57 13.63
N PHE A 87 -10.39 -2.64 13.97
CA PHE A 87 -9.14 -2.96 14.67
C PHE A 87 -9.38 -3.49 16.07
N GLU A 88 -10.35 -2.93 16.81
CA GLU A 88 -10.71 -3.38 18.16
C GLU A 88 -11.28 -4.80 18.15
N THR A 89 -12.14 -5.11 17.17
CA THR A 89 -12.81 -6.42 17.07
C THR A 89 -11.86 -7.51 16.62
N GLU A 90 -11.00 -7.21 15.64
CA GLU A 90 -10.21 -8.22 14.94
C GLU A 90 -8.85 -8.51 15.62
N GLY A 91 -8.18 -7.52 16.15
CA GLY A 91 -6.88 -7.70 16.80
C GLY A 91 -5.79 -8.16 15.83
N PHE A 92 -5.49 -7.38 14.81
CA PHE A 92 -4.51 -7.72 13.77
C PHE A 92 -3.07 -7.80 14.29
N ASP A 93 -2.33 -8.82 13.85
CA ASP A 93 -0.89 -8.93 14.10
C ASP A 93 -0.09 -8.03 13.13
N SER A 94 -0.50 -7.99 11.85
CA SER A 94 0.17 -7.19 10.82
C SER A 94 -0.85 -6.56 9.85
N VAL A 95 -0.43 -5.49 9.18
CA VAL A 95 -1.26 -4.77 8.21
C VAL A 95 -0.50 -4.54 6.92
N ILE A 96 -1.12 -4.86 5.79
CA ILE A 96 -0.69 -4.46 4.44
C ILE A 96 -1.68 -3.41 3.93
N HIS A 97 -1.26 -2.14 3.96
CA HIS A 97 -2.10 -1.01 3.61
C HIS A 97 -1.85 -0.56 2.16
N LEU A 98 -2.70 -1.03 1.24
CA LEU A 98 -2.64 -0.73 -0.19
C LEU A 98 -3.80 0.15 -0.68
N ALA A 99 -4.82 0.37 0.16
CA ALA A 99 -5.93 1.24 -0.19
C ALA A 99 -5.47 2.69 -0.34
N ALA A 100 -5.85 3.28 -1.44
CA ALA A 100 -5.64 4.69 -1.73
C ALA A 100 -6.52 5.12 -2.90
N GLN A 101 -6.80 6.42 -3.03
CA GLN A 101 -7.24 7.00 -4.29
C GLN A 101 -6.01 7.11 -5.21
N PRO A 102 -5.93 6.30 -6.28
CA PRO A 102 -4.81 6.34 -7.22
C PRO A 102 -5.07 7.33 -8.36
N GLY A 103 -4.04 7.54 -9.21
CA GLY A 103 -4.17 8.33 -10.43
C GLY A 103 -3.67 9.77 -10.26
N VAL A 104 -2.52 10.08 -10.88
CA VAL A 104 -1.92 11.44 -10.80
C VAL A 104 -2.83 12.51 -11.38
N ARG A 105 -3.47 12.24 -12.53
CA ARG A 105 -4.30 13.24 -13.22
C ARG A 105 -5.63 13.47 -12.54
N TYR A 106 -6.28 12.42 -12.09
CA TYR A 106 -7.56 12.54 -11.39
C TYR A 106 -7.47 13.40 -10.13
N SER A 107 -6.25 13.54 -9.55
CA SER A 107 -6.04 14.45 -8.41
C SER A 107 -6.24 15.95 -8.76
N LEU A 108 -6.24 16.31 -10.04
CA LEU A 108 -6.58 17.65 -10.51
C LEU A 108 -8.09 17.85 -10.62
N GLU A 109 -8.84 16.78 -10.88
CA GLU A 109 -10.28 16.80 -11.08
C GLU A 109 -11.04 16.65 -9.75
N ASN A 110 -10.58 15.75 -8.88
CA ASN A 110 -11.21 15.47 -7.59
C ASN A 110 -10.19 15.43 -6.45
N PRO A 111 -9.64 16.58 -6.01
CA PRO A 111 -8.62 16.65 -4.98
C PRO A 111 -9.11 16.15 -3.61
N HIS A 112 -10.38 16.33 -3.25
CA HIS A 112 -10.93 15.93 -1.96
C HIS A 112 -10.90 14.41 -1.78
N ALA A 113 -11.14 13.61 -2.83
CA ALA A 113 -11.03 12.16 -2.76
C ALA A 113 -9.62 11.69 -2.33
N TYR A 114 -8.59 12.48 -2.67
CA TYR A 114 -7.21 12.20 -2.23
C TYR A 114 -6.95 12.60 -0.78
N ALA A 115 -7.54 13.69 -0.32
CA ALA A 115 -7.47 14.06 1.08
C ALA A 115 -8.16 13.01 1.96
N ASP A 116 -9.38 12.63 1.62
CA ASP A 116 -10.17 11.68 2.39
C ASP A 116 -9.53 10.28 2.39
N ALA A 117 -9.24 9.72 1.23
CA ALA A 117 -8.71 8.35 1.15
C ALA A 117 -7.23 8.26 1.58
N ASN A 118 -6.37 9.18 1.10
CA ASN A 118 -4.92 9.04 1.27
C ASN A 118 -4.39 9.68 2.56
N LEU A 119 -5.03 10.73 3.10
CA LEU A 119 -4.59 11.36 4.34
C LEU A 119 -5.43 10.88 5.51
N VAL A 120 -6.75 11.10 5.47
CA VAL A 120 -7.64 10.70 6.56
C VAL A 120 -7.66 9.17 6.71
N GLY A 121 -7.84 8.44 5.61
CA GLY A 121 -7.84 6.98 5.62
C GLY A 121 -6.52 6.39 6.13
N HIS A 122 -5.38 6.94 5.70
CA HIS A 122 -4.07 6.51 6.18
C HIS A 122 -3.87 6.80 7.67
N LEU A 123 -4.32 7.98 8.16
CA LEU A 123 -4.27 8.31 9.57
C LEU A 123 -5.11 7.33 10.41
N ASN A 124 -6.31 6.98 9.95
CA ASN A 124 -7.17 6.05 10.66
C ASN A 124 -6.53 4.65 10.74
N VAL A 125 -5.83 4.19 9.69
CA VAL A 125 -5.05 2.94 9.72
C VAL A 125 -3.89 3.02 10.71
N LEU A 126 -3.14 4.14 10.74
CA LEU A 126 -2.05 4.34 11.70
C LEU A 126 -2.55 4.31 13.16
N GLU A 127 -3.67 4.99 13.44
CA GLU A 127 -4.30 4.96 14.77
C GLU A 127 -4.78 3.55 15.14
N GLY A 128 -5.41 2.84 14.19
CA GLY A 128 -5.78 1.44 14.37
C GLY A 128 -4.57 0.56 14.70
N CYS A 129 -3.47 0.70 13.96
CA CYS A 129 -2.23 -0.03 14.21
C CYS A 129 -1.64 0.29 15.59
N ARG A 130 -1.60 1.58 15.96
CA ARG A 130 -1.10 2.03 17.26
C ARG A 130 -1.88 1.45 18.41
N HIS A 131 -3.21 1.59 18.39
CA HIS A 131 -4.08 1.13 19.47
C HIS A 131 -4.19 -0.41 19.51
N GLY A 132 -4.24 -1.07 18.34
CA GLY A 132 -4.20 -2.51 18.19
C GLY A 132 -2.84 -3.15 18.48
N ARG A 133 -1.78 -2.34 18.68
CA ARG A 133 -0.39 -2.82 18.88
C ARG A 133 0.08 -3.74 17.77
N VAL A 134 -0.23 -3.38 16.53
CA VAL A 134 0.20 -4.09 15.33
C VAL A 134 1.74 -4.22 15.30
N GLU A 135 2.22 -5.41 14.99
CA GLU A 135 3.65 -5.73 14.99
C GLU A 135 4.39 -5.17 13.76
N HIS A 136 3.68 -5.01 12.63
CA HIS A 136 4.26 -4.45 11.41
C HIS A 136 3.17 -3.86 10.49
N LEU A 137 3.38 -2.61 10.07
CA LEU A 137 2.61 -1.95 9.02
C LEU A 137 3.45 -1.84 7.75
N VAL A 138 3.07 -2.56 6.70
CA VAL A 138 3.61 -2.37 5.34
C VAL A 138 2.62 -1.51 4.55
N TYR A 139 3.07 -0.41 3.96
CA TYR A 139 2.16 0.49 3.24
C TYR A 139 2.68 0.91 1.87
N ALA A 140 1.75 1.17 0.94
CA ALA A 140 2.07 1.66 -0.39
C ALA A 140 2.37 3.17 -0.36
N SER A 141 3.62 3.53 -0.69
CA SER A 141 3.99 4.84 -1.21
C SER A 141 3.97 4.80 -2.76
N SER A 142 4.71 5.65 -3.42
CA SER A 142 4.72 5.73 -4.89
C SER A 142 6.02 6.37 -5.39
N SER A 143 6.52 5.93 -6.52
CA SER A 143 7.61 6.63 -7.24
C SER A 143 7.24 8.06 -7.63
N SER A 144 5.97 8.43 -7.63
CA SER A 144 5.53 9.83 -7.85
C SER A 144 6.09 10.81 -6.83
N VAL A 145 6.52 10.35 -5.64
CA VAL A 145 7.15 11.21 -4.62
C VAL A 145 8.46 11.82 -5.09
N TYR A 146 9.16 11.18 -6.04
CA TYR A 146 10.38 11.73 -6.63
C TYR A 146 10.15 13.04 -7.38
N GLY A 147 8.92 13.30 -7.84
CA GLY A 147 8.49 14.60 -8.35
C GLY A 147 9.40 15.18 -9.42
N ALA A 148 10.03 16.31 -9.11
CA ALA A 148 10.89 17.07 -10.02
C ALA A 148 12.37 16.62 -10.03
N ASN A 149 12.72 15.45 -9.48
CA ASN A 149 14.07 14.92 -9.54
C ASN A 149 14.50 14.61 -10.98
N ASP A 150 15.69 15.05 -11.35
CA ASP A 150 16.31 14.81 -12.67
C ASP A 150 17.27 13.60 -12.66
N LYS A 151 17.73 13.20 -11.48
CA LYS A 151 18.67 12.10 -11.32
C LYS A 151 18.00 10.75 -11.62
N THR A 152 18.67 9.90 -12.38
CA THR A 152 18.28 8.50 -12.63
C THR A 152 19.49 7.58 -12.46
N PRO A 153 19.33 6.37 -11.89
CA PRO A 153 18.12 5.84 -11.26
C PRO A 153 17.77 6.58 -9.96
N PHE A 154 16.49 6.60 -9.60
CA PHE A 154 16.04 7.12 -8.30
C PHE A 154 16.52 6.24 -7.15
N ALA A 155 17.02 6.88 -6.09
CA ALA A 155 17.41 6.21 -4.84
C ALA A 155 16.46 6.63 -3.71
N THR A 156 16.25 5.72 -2.75
CA THR A 156 15.39 6.02 -1.57
C THR A 156 15.93 7.17 -0.73
N SER A 157 17.24 7.42 -0.79
CA SER A 157 17.93 8.56 -0.15
C SER A 157 17.75 9.91 -0.88
N ASP A 158 17.20 9.93 -2.09
CA ASP A 158 16.99 11.18 -2.81
C ASP A 158 15.95 12.06 -2.11
N ASN A 159 16.18 13.39 -2.15
CA ASN A 159 15.21 14.35 -1.65
C ASN A 159 13.91 14.26 -2.46
N VAL A 160 12.77 14.25 -1.76
CA VAL A 160 11.42 14.11 -2.34
C VAL A 160 10.47 15.23 -1.86
N ASP A 161 11.02 16.43 -1.62
CA ASP A 161 10.26 17.57 -1.09
C ASP A 161 9.61 18.44 -2.19
N HIS A 162 9.74 18.06 -3.46
CA HIS A 162 9.17 18.77 -4.60
C HIS A 162 8.23 17.90 -5.42
N PRO A 163 7.10 17.42 -4.82
CA PRO A 163 6.08 16.66 -5.56
C PRO A 163 5.43 17.55 -6.61
N ILE A 164 5.14 16.99 -7.79
CA ILE A 164 4.53 17.71 -8.92
C ILE A 164 3.06 17.35 -9.15
N SER A 165 2.44 16.68 -8.20
CA SER A 165 0.99 16.39 -8.18
C SER A 165 0.48 16.27 -6.75
N LEU A 166 -0.82 16.53 -6.54
CA LEU A 166 -1.45 16.33 -5.23
C LEU A 166 -1.38 14.86 -4.79
N TYR A 167 -1.55 13.92 -5.72
CA TYR A 167 -1.33 12.51 -5.42
C TYR A 167 0.05 12.23 -4.84
N ALA A 168 1.10 12.76 -5.47
CA ALA A 168 2.48 12.60 -4.96
C ALA A 168 2.64 13.25 -3.58
N ALA A 169 2.07 14.44 -3.37
CA ALA A 169 2.09 15.11 -2.08
C ALA A 169 1.41 14.28 -0.98
N THR A 170 0.25 13.67 -1.27
CA THR A 170 -0.41 12.80 -0.28
C THR A 170 0.41 11.55 0.03
N LYS A 171 1.09 10.96 -0.97
CA LYS A 171 1.97 9.80 -0.74
C LYS A 171 3.22 10.16 0.05
N LYS A 172 3.83 11.32 -0.20
CA LYS A 172 4.90 11.83 0.65
C LYS A 172 4.42 12.10 2.08
N ALA A 173 3.23 12.67 2.25
CA ALA A 173 2.63 12.85 3.57
C ALA A 173 2.44 11.51 4.31
N ASN A 174 2.05 10.44 3.61
CA ASN A 174 1.97 9.10 4.22
C ASN A 174 3.33 8.63 4.78
N GLU A 175 4.43 8.85 4.05
CA GLU A 175 5.77 8.52 4.53
C GLU A 175 6.13 9.29 5.81
N LEU A 176 5.82 10.61 5.86
CA LEU A 176 6.08 11.46 7.02
C LEU A 176 5.21 11.06 8.23
N MET A 177 3.93 10.76 8.01
CA MET A 177 3.03 10.30 9.05
C MET A 177 3.47 8.95 9.61
N ALA A 178 3.82 7.97 8.76
CA ALA A 178 4.30 6.67 9.17
C ALA A 178 5.61 6.78 10.00
N HIS A 179 6.57 7.62 9.55
CA HIS A 179 7.78 7.90 10.32
C HIS A 179 7.46 8.49 11.70
N THR A 180 6.53 9.44 11.77
CA THR A 180 6.10 10.06 13.03
C THR A 180 5.56 9.01 14.01
N TYR A 181 4.71 8.09 13.52
CA TYR A 181 4.16 7.01 14.35
C TYR A 181 5.23 5.99 14.77
N SER A 182 6.17 5.68 13.89
CA SER A 182 7.33 4.84 14.24
C SER A 182 8.17 5.50 15.34
N HIS A 183 8.43 6.80 15.23
CA HIS A 183 9.23 7.54 16.21
C HIS A 183 8.56 7.66 17.58
N LEU A 184 7.29 8.05 17.60
CA LEU A 184 6.56 8.36 18.84
C LEU A 184 6.04 7.12 19.56
N TYR A 185 5.65 6.09 18.82
CA TYR A 185 4.92 4.94 19.36
C TYR A 185 5.62 3.60 19.13
N ASP A 186 6.84 3.62 18.59
CA ASP A 186 7.58 2.40 18.22
C ASP A 186 6.77 1.46 17.29
N LEU A 187 5.86 2.01 16.48
CA LEU A 187 5.14 1.24 15.46
C LEU A 187 6.09 0.90 14.31
N PRO A 188 6.42 -0.38 14.09
CA PRO A 188 7.27 -0.74 12.95
C PRO A 188 6.55 -0.50 11.63
N THR A 189 7.14 0.34 10.75
CA THR A 189 6.54 0.66 9.45
C THR A 189 7.53 0.49 8.30
N THR A 190 7.02 -0.06 7.19
CA THR A 190 7.77 -0.17 5.94
C THR A 190 6.96 0.41 4.79
N GLY A 191 7.47 1.46 4.17
CA GLY A 191 6.87 2.09 3.00
C GLY A 191 7.50 1.56 1.71
N LEU A 192 6.66 1.37 0.68
CA LEU A 192 7.06 0.84 -0.62
C LEU A 192 6.74 1.86 -1.71
N ARG A 193 7.75 2.42 -2.34
CA ARG A 193 7.63 3.37 -3.47
C ARG A 193 7.44 2.60 -4.76
N PHE A 194 6.24 2.10 -5.01
CA PHE A 194 5.95 1.36 -6.24
C PHE A 194 6.12 2.24 -7.48
N PHE A 195 6.77 1.67 -8.49
CA PHE A 195 6.82 2.20 -9.85
C PHE A 195 5.59 1.74 -10.64
N THR A 196 5.69 1.60 -11.96
CA THR A 196 4.54 1.19 -12.77
C THR A 196 4.37 -0.32 -12.74
N VAL A 197 3.45 -0.78 -11.91
CA VAL A 197 3.13 -2.22 -11.81
C VAL A 197 2.21 -2.63 -12.94
N TYR A 198 2.51 -3.76 -13.59
CA TYR A 198 1.72 -4.33 -14.68
C TYR A 198 1.54 -5.84 -14.50
N GLY A 199 0.57 -6.41 -15.21
CA GLY A 199 0.29 -7.85 -15.19
C GLY A 199 -1.21 -8.17 -15.23
N PRO A 200 -1.56 -9.46 -15.10
CA PRO A 200 -2.95 -9.91 -15.05
C PRO A 200 -3.76 -9.18 -13.97
N TRP A 201 -5.04 -8.92 -14.24
CA TRP A 201 -5.91 -8.14 -13.39
C TRP A 201 -5.50 -6.67 -13.20
N GLY A 202 -4.64 -6.15 -14.10
CA GLY A 202 -4.15 -4.77 -14.06
C GLY A 202 -5.27 -3.73 -14.06
N ARG A 203 -4.90 -2.48 -13.72
CA ARG A 203 -5.87 -1.38 -13.64
C ARG A 203 -6.20 -0.85 -15.04
N PRO A 204 -7.49 -0.61 -15.36
CA PRO A 204 -7.92 -0.16 -16.69
C PRO A 204 -7.58 1.31 -16.98
N ASP A 205 -7.24 2.11 -15.95
CA ASP A 205 -6.81 3.50 -16.10
C ASP A 205 -5.34 3.67 -16.49
N MET A 206 -4.57 2.56 -16.52
CA MET A 206 -3.15 2.58 -16.91
C MET A 206 -2.96 2.57 -18.44
N ALA A 207 -1.84 3.14 -18.91
CA ALA A 207 -1.54 3.30 -20.33
C ALA A 207 -1.57 1.95 -21.09
N MET A 208 -1.03 0.89 -20.53
CA MET A 208 -1.03 -0.45 -21.12
C MET A 208 -2.45 -0.88 -21.51
N PHE A 209 -3.38 -0.81 -20.57
CA PHE A 209 -4.77 -1.19 -20.79
C PHE A 209 -5.45 -0.27 -21.80
N LYS A 210 -5.35 1.07 -21.58
CA LYS A 210 -5.97 2.07 -22.46
C LYS A 210 -5.49 1.97 -23.91
N PHE A 211 -4.19 1.76 -24.11
CA PHE A 211 -3.63 1.65 -25.46
C PHE A 211 -4.05 0.35 -26.12
N THR A 212 -4.00 -0.78 -25.41
CA THR A 212 -4.47 -2.06 -25.92
C THR A 212 -5.93 -1.98 -26.35
N GLN A 213 -6.80 -1.45 -25.50
CA GLN A 213 -8.21 -1.28 -25.81
C GLN A 213 -8.43 -0.37 -27.02
N ALA A 214 -7.78 0.79 -27.06
CA ALA A 214 -7.90 1.72 -28.17
C ALA A 214 -7.46 1.10 -29.51
N VAL A 215 -6.35 0.34 -29.50
CA VAL A 215 -5.86 -0.38 -30.69
C VAL A 215 -6.87 -1.42 -31.17
N LEU A 216 -7.42 -2.23 -30.25
CA LEU A 216 -8.43 -3.26 -30.61
C LEU A 216 -9.72 -2.66 -31.14
N GLU A 217 -10.09 -1.47 -30.69
CA GLU A 217 -11.30 -0.73 -31.11
C GLU A 217 -11.03 0.19 -32.33
N GLY A 218 -9.82 0.24 -32.85
CA GLY A 218 -9.45 1.12 -33.97
C GLY A 218 -9.50 2.61 -33.61
N ARG A 219 -9.39 2.98 -32.33
CA ARG A 219 -9.43 4.35 -31.85
C ARG A 219 -8.02 4.95 -31.71
N PRO A 220 -7.85 6.27 -31.93
CA PRO A 220 -6.59 6.95 -31.65
C PRO A 220 -6.15 6.83 -30.21
N ILE A 221 -4.84 6.71 -29.98
CA ILE A 221 -4.23 6.86 -28.65
C ILE A 221 -3.71 8.27 -28.46
N GLN A 222 -3.76 8.77 -27.21
CA GLN A 222 -3.15 10.04 -26.84
C GLN A 222 -1.71 9.83 -26.42
N VAL A 223 -0.78 10.35 -27.22
CA VAL A 223 0.65 10.33 -26.91
C VAL A 223 1.03 11.68 -26.29
N TYR A 224 1.54 11.65 -25.07
CA TYR A 224 1.98 12.84 -24.35
C TYR A 224 3.46 13.06 -24.54
N ASN A 225 3.91 14.34 -24.45
CA ASN A 225 5.31 14.74 -24.60
C ASN A 225 5.98 14.09 -25.82
N HIS A 226 5.27 14.04 -26.96
CA HIS A 226 5.74 13.45 -28.22
C HIS A 226 6.26 11.99 -28.09
N GLY A 227 5.89 11.27 -27.01
CA GLY A 227 6.39 9.93 -26.69
C GLY A 227 7.76 9.92 -26.00
N GLU A 228 8.37 11.05 -25.79
CA GLU A 228 9.66 11.17 -25.08
C GLU A 228 9.47 11.00 -23.56
N MET A 229 9.15 9.79 -23.15
CA MET A 229 8.94 9.43 -21.76
C MET A 229 9.53 8.06 -21.45
N TYR A 230 10.29 7.97 -20.38
CA TYR A 230 10.77 6.73 -19.83
C TYR A 230 9.90 6.32 -18.64
N ARG A 231 9.65 5.02 -18.50
CA ARG A 231 8.92 4.43 -17.36
C ARG A 231 9.60 3.13 -16.97
N ASP A 232 9.70 2.93 -15.68
CA ASP A 232 10.10 1.66 -15.11
C ASP A 232 8.85 0.82 -14.85
N PHE A 233 8.86 -0.42 -15.33
CA PHE A 233 7.76 -1.37 -15.22
C PHE A 233 8.17 -2.55 -14.35
N THR A 234 7.35 -2.87 -13.36
CA THR A 234 7.57 -4.02 -12.49
C THR A 234 6.41 -5.00 -12.64
N TYR A 235 6.72 -6.26 -12.90
CA TYR A 235 5.68 -7.29 -13.02
C TYR A 235 5.01 -7.57 -11.67
N ILE A 236 3.71 -7.87 -11.70
CA ILE A 236 2.91 -8.02 -10.48
C ILE A 236 3.46 -9.08 -9.52
N ASP A 237 3.95 -10.22 -10.02
CA ASP A 237 4.45 -11.29 -9.17
C ASP A 237 5.74 -10.88 -8.43
N ASP A 238 6.59 -10.04 -9.03
CA ASP A 238 7.79 -9.51 -8.37
C ASP A 238 7.41 -8.54 -7.22
N ILE A 239 6.38 -7.71 -7.45
CA ILE A 239 5.84 -6.83 -6.39
C ILE A 239 5.24 -7.65 -5.25
N VAL A 240 4.46 -8.67 -5.58
CA VAL A 240 3.84 -9.57 -4.58
C VAL A 240 4.90 -10.30 -3.77
N GLU A 241 5.92 -10.85 -4.42
CA GLU A 241 7.03 -11.52 -3.74
C GLU A 241 7.80 -10.55 -2.83
N GLY A 242 8.04 -9.32 -3.31
CA GLY A 242 8.65 -8.27 -2.50
C GLY A 242 7.85 -7.94 -1.24
N ILE A 243 6.53 -7.76 -1.37
CA ILE A 243 5.64 -7.47 -0.23
C ILE A 243 5.64 -8.63 0.78
N VAL A 244 5.53 -9.87 0.28
CA VAL A 244 5.49 -11.07 1.15
C VAL A 244 6.80 -11.21 1.94
N ARG A 245 7.96 -11.00 1.32
CA ARG A 245 9.25 -11.05 2.02
C ARG A 245 9.40 -9.92 3.04
N ILE A 246 8.97 -8.71 2.68
CA ILE A 246 9.06 -7.54 3.56
C ILE A 246 8.14 -7.71 4.78
N LEU A 247 6.98 -8.35 4.63
CA LEU A 247 6.08 -8.61 5.75
C LEU A 247 6.78 -9.36 6.89
N GLU A 248 7.75 -10.21 6.59
CA GLU A 248 8.53 -10.98 7.56
C GLU A 248 9.73 -10.20 8.14
N ILE A 249 10.12 -9.09 7.51
CA ILE A 249 11.28 -8.27 7.90
C ILE A 249 10.81 -7.04 8.67
N VAL A 250 10.47 -7.24 9.94
CA VAL A 250 9.98 -6.15 10.80
C VAL A 250 11.13 -5.19 11.15
N PRO A 251 11.03 -3.89 10.79
CA PRO A 251 12.03 -2.90 11.18
C PRO A 251 12.21 -2.85 12.70
N GLN A 252 13.43 -2.66 13.13
CA GLN A 252 13.76 -2.56 14.55
C GLN A 252 14.45 -1.22 14.81
N ARG A 253 14.28 -0.71 16.04
CA ARG A 253 15.12 0.36 16.55
C ARG A 253 16.48 -0.27 16.90
N ASP A 254 17.53 0.08 16.18
CA ASP A 254 18.85 -0.56 16.32
C ASP A 254 19.76 0.12 17.36
N GLY A 255 19.32 1.24 17.92
CA GLY A 255 20.08 1.99 18.93
C GLY A 255 21.31 2.70 18.39
N GLN A 256 21.57 2.61 17.08
CA GLN A 256 22.60 3.40 16.42
C GLN A 256 21.98 4.71 15.96
N THR A 257 22.65 5.82 16.27
CA THR A 257 22.27 7.12 15.72
C THR A 257 22.65 7.13 14.23
N LEU A 258 21.82 6.50 13.40
CA LEU A 258 21.96 6.66 11.96
C LEU A 258 21.64 8.10 11.59
N PRO A 259 22.43 8.74 10.69
CA PRO A 259 22.03 10.04 10.16
C PRO A 259 20.66 9.86 9.52
N SER A 260 19.71 10.71 9.92
CA SER A 260 18.36 10.67 9.36
C SER A 260 18.43 10.92 7.86
N SER A 261 17.86 9.99 7.11
CA SER A 261 17.72 10.07 5.65
C SER A 261 16.25 9.76 5.29
N PRO A 262 15.79 10.11 4.09
CA PRO A 262 14.40 9.86 3.70
C PRO A 262 13.94 8.41 3.89
N GLU A 263 14.85 7.44 3.74
CA GLU A 263 14.53 6.00 3.80
C GLU A 263 14.67 5.36 5.18
N ALA A 264 15.37 6.01 6.10
CA ALA A 264 15.66 5.43 7.41
C ALA A 264 15.97 6.47 8.48
N SER A 265 15.74 6.10 9.73
CA SER A 265 16.15 6.83 10.93
C SER A 265 16.42 5.82 12.06
N ASP A 266 16.67 6.30 13.27
CA ASP A 266 16.75 5.47 14.47
C ASP A 266 15.40 4.84 14.89
N ALA A 267 14.28 5.33 14.33
CA ALA A 267 12.96 4.73 14.52
C ALA A 267 12.84 3.40 13.73
N PRO A 268 11.91 2.51 14.13
CA PRO A 268 11.63 1.27 13.38
C PRO A 268 10.88 1.56 12.08
N TYR A 269 11.53 2.26 11.16
CA TYR A 269 11.01 2.79 9.91
C TYR A 269 11.96 2.50 8.76
N ARG A 270 11.43 2.03 7.61
CA ARG A 270 12.22 1.81 6.38
C ARG A 270 11.39 2.16 5.15
N LEU A 271 12.07 2.62 4.09
CA LEU A 271 11.53 2.77 2.74
C LEU A 271 12.32 1.94 1.75
N TYR A 272 11.60 1.39 0.76
CA TYR A 272 12.18 0.66 -0.36
C TYR A 272 11.54 1.12 -1.69
N ASN A 273 12.32 1.02 -2.77
CA ASN A 273 11.82 1.16 -4.13
C ASN A 273 11.27 -0.15 -4.65
#